data_bece95233c062949bb5dc652c087928d
#
_entry.id   bece95233c062949bb5dc652c087928d
#
_cell.length_a   1.000
_cell.length_b   1.000
_cell.length_c   1.000
_cell.angle_alpha   90.00
_cell.angle_beta   90.00
_cell.angle_gamma   90.00
#
_symmetry.space_group_name_H-M   'P 1'
#
loop_
_entity.id
_entity.type
_entity.pdbx_description
1 polymer ?
#
loop_
_entity_poly.entity_id
_entity_poly.type
_entity_poly.pdbx_seq_one_letter_code
_entity_poly.pdbx_strand_id
1 'polypeptide(L)'
;ICACLVGSEMCIRDRWMTVKLCIFGGSFDPVHEGHVCVAEHARKYCGMDRVLFMPCSLSPLKEQAPSVTDDQRCRMIELALQGLDWAVLDRTDLELPPPSWSWRVAERTAERYPGAELFWLMGKDQWDSLEQWGRWEYLSSLVTFIVYRRGGVPSPRKGVRAFFIEGDEPASSTRIRHDLRSGVCPVPHLNRKVEALIRREGLYGTARV
;
A
#
# COMPACT_ATOMS: atom_id res chain seq x y z
N ILE A 1 -0.01 -41.86 39.02
CA ILE A 1 0.06 -41.56 37.57
C ILE A 1 -0.70 -40.26 37.35
N CYS A 2 0.03 -39.17 37.29
CA CYS A 2 -0.51 -37.86 36.90
C CYS A 2 -0.01 -37.56 35.52
N ALA A 3 -0.90 -37.69 34.53
CA ALA A 3 -0.65 -37.25 33.18
C ALA A 3 -0.76 -35.71 33.15
N CYS A 4 0.35 -35.05 32.87
CA CYS A 4 0.39 -33.64 32.53
C CYS A 4 -0.36 -33.39 31.23
N LEU A 5 -1.56 -32.83 31.33
CA LEU A 5 -2.21 -32.13 30.24
C LEU A 5 -1.69 -30.68 30.23
N VAL A 6 -0.55 -30.47 29.60
CA VAL A 6 -0.18 -29.16 29.08
C VAL A 6 -0.93 -29.01 27.75
N GLY A 7 -2.19 -28.67 27.82
CA GLY A 7 -3.03 -28.30 26.71
C GLY A 7 -3.10 -26.77 26.66
N SER A 8 -2.32 -26.21 25.77
CA SER A 8 -2.49 -24.95 25.08
C SER A 8 -3.77 -24.15 25.40
N GLU A 9 -3.70 -23.25 26.38
CA GLU A 9 -4.63 -22.11 26.47
C GLU A 9 -4.34 -21.04 25.40
N MET A 10 -3.85 -21.45 24.27
CA MET A 10 -3.76 -20.64 23.08
C MET A 10 -5.02 -20.93 22.26
N CYS A 11 -5.86 -19.94 22.05
CA CYS A 11 -6.99 -19.98 21.11
C CYS A 11 -8.43 -20.03 21.61
N ILE A 12 -8.80 -19.27 22.62
CA ILE A 12 -10.23 -18.96 22.76
C ILE A 12 -10.54 -17.50 22.34
N ARG A 13 -9.52 -16.65 22.28
CA ARG A 13 -9.69 -15.24 21.87
C ARG A 13 -9.69 -15.02 20.36
N ASP A 14 -9.13 -15.96 19.58
CA ASP A 14 -8.92 -15.79 18.14
C ASP A 14 -10.05 -16.32 17.24
N ARG A 15 -11.09 -16.88 17.79
CA ARG A 15 -12.12 -17.58 16.99
C ARG A 15 -13.21 -16.68 16.41
N TRP A 16 -13.25 -15.37 16.77
CA TRP A 16 -14.36 -14.48 16.38
C TRP A 16 -13.97 -13.12 15.81
N MET A 17 -12.68 -12.82 15.68
CA MET A 17 -12.25 -11.57 15.06
C MET A 17 -11.74 -11.85 13.66
N THR A 18 -12.53 -11.46 12.68
CA THR A 18 -12.08 -11.47 11.27
C THR A 18 -10.91 -10.49 11.12
N VAL A 19 -9.78 -10.99 10.64
CA VAL A 19 -8.59 -10.14 10.39
C VAL A 19 -8.90 -9.13 9.29
N LYS A 20 -8.65 -7.86 9.54
CA LYS A 20 -8.86 -6.76 8.60
C LYS A 20 -7.55 -6.39 7.93
N LEU A 21 -7.46 -6.65 6.63
CA LEU A 21 -6.29 -6.37 5.81
C LEU A 21 -6.57 -5.24 4.84
N CYS A 22 -5.70 -4.24 4.83
CA CYS A 22 -5.79 -3.13 3.89
C CYS A 22 -4.75 -3.28 2.77
N ILE A 23 -5.19 -3.43 1.54
CA ILE A 23 -4.34 -3.41 0.34
C ILE A 23 -4.04 -1.96 0.01
N PHE A 24 -2.76 -1.60 -0.01
CA PHE A 24 -2.30 -0.30 -0.45
C PHE A 24 -1.41 -0.48 -1.69
N GLY A 25 -2.06 -0.47 -2.85
CA GLY A 25 -1.39 -0.58 -4.14
C GLY A 25 -0.79 0.74 -4.60
N GLY A 26 0.42 0.68 -5.15
CA GLY A 26 1.07 1.88 -5.66
C GLY A 26 2.34 1.61 -6.46
N SER A 27 2.81 2.58 -7.23
CA SER A 27 4.12 2.47 -7.90
C SER A 27 5.27 2.52 -6.92
N PHE A 28 5.15 3.29 -5.82
CA PHE A 28 6.20 3.50 -4.81
C PHE A 28 7.57 3.81 -5.43
N ASP A 29 7.61 4.83 -6.27
CA ASP A 29 8.75 5.20 -7.12
C ASP A 29 9.30 6.61 -6.83
N PRO A 30 9.92 6.84 -5.65
CA PRO A 30 10.09 5.96 -4.51
C PRO A 30 8.91 5.98 -3.53
N VAL A 31 8.90 5.01 -2.60
CA VAL A 31 8.11 5.12 -1.36
C VAL A 31 8.61 6.29 -0.53
N HIS A 32 7.68 6.98 0.16
CA HIS A 32 8.01 8.16 0.96
C HIS A 32 7.15 8.23 2.24
N GLU A 33 7.49 9.13 3.15
CA GLU A 33 6.81 9.29 4.44
C GLU A 33 5.31 9.51 4.29
N GLY A 34 4.88 10.22 3.25
CA GLY A 34 3.46 10.41 2.97
C GLY A 34 2.70 9.11 2.70
N HIS A 35 3.30 8.13 2.04
CA HIS A 35 2.65 6.82 1.89
C HIS A 35 2.47 6.14 3.25
N VAL A 36 3.47 6.19 4.12
CA VAL A 36 3.40 5.60 5.46
C VAL A 36 2.36 6.31 6.32
N CYS A 37 2.35 7.66 6.29
CA CYS A 37 1.39 8.48 7.03
C CYS A 37 -0.05 8.19 6.61
N VAL A 38 -0.33 8.14 5.31
CA VAL A 38 -1.66 7.82 4.76
C VAL A 38 -2.11 6.41 5.20
N ALA A 39 -1.20 5.43 5.13
CA ALA A 39 -1.48 4.06 5.53
C ALA A 39 -1.76 3.94 7.04
N GLU A 40 -0.98 4.64 7.87
CA GLU A 40 -1.17 4.66 9.31
C GLU A 40 -2.49 5.33 9.69
N HIS A 41 -2.83 6.44 9.04
CA HIS A 41 -4.10 7.14 9.24
C HIS A 41 -5.29 6.24 8.88
N ALA A 42 -5.25 5.60 7.71
CA ALA A 42 -6.27 4.65 7.28
C ALA A 42 -6.42 3.49 8.28
N ARG A 43 -5.28 2.93 8.73
CA ARG A 43 -5.26 1.86 9.72
C ARG A 43 -5.94 2.25 11.01
N LYS A 44 -5.56 3.39 11.59
CA LYS A 44 -6.10 3.88 12.87
C LYS A 44 -7.59 4.22 12.77
N TYR A 45 -7.99 4.90 11.70
CA TYR A 45 -9.36 5.36 11.51
C TYR A 45 -10.35 4.22 11.25
N CYS A 46 -9.96 3.24 10.44
CA CYS A 46 -10.81 2.12 10.06
C CYS A 46 -10.55 0.84 10.87
N GLY A 47 -9.60 0.84 11.81
CA GLY A 47 -9.30 -0.31 12.68
C GLY A 47 -8.71 -1.50 11.92
N MET A 48 -7.74 -1.27 11.02
CA MET A 48 -7.06 -2.34 10.29
C MET A 48 -6.01 -3.02 11.15
N ASP A 49 -5.91 -4.33 11.06
CA ASP A 49 -4.87 -5.10 11.74
C ASP A 49 -3.54 -4.92 11.01
N ARG A 50 -3.55 -4.97 9.67
CA ARG A 50 -2.35 -4.78 8.84
C ARG A 50 -2.66 -4.00 7.57
N VAL A 51 -1.62 -3.31 7.07
CA VAL A 51 -1.61 -2.68 5.74
C VAL A 51 -0.56 -3.36 4.88
N LEU A 52 -0.98 -3.90 3.74
CA LEU A 52 -0.15 -4.56 2.75
C LEU A 52 0.31 -3.52 1.73
N PHE A 53 1.56 -3.08 1.83
CA PHE A 53 2.20 -2.22 0.81
C PHE A 53 2.54 -3.08 -0.40
N MET A 54 1.80 -2.88 -1.47
CA MET A 54 1.81 -3.75 -2.64
C MET A 54 2.31 -2.97 -3.87
N PRO A 55 3.61 -3.07 -4.21
CA PRO A 55 4.15 -2.41 -5.39
C PRO A 55 3.52 -3.01 -6.65
N CYS A 56 2.92 -2.15 -7.49
CA CYS A 56 2.36 -2.59 -8.75
C CYS A 56 3.46 -2.81 -9.80
N SER A 57 3.33 -3.85 -10.61
CA SER A 57 4.24 -4.11 -11.74
C SER A 57 4.06 -3.04 -12.83
N LEU A 58 2.89 -3.00 -13.46
CA LEU A 58 2.54 -2.03 -14.49
C LEU A 58 1.06 -1.63 -14.35
N SER A 59 0.82 -0.40 -13.92
CA SER A 59 -0.55 0.12 -13.83
C SER A 59 -1.17 0.28 -15.23
N PRO A 60 -2.35 -0.30 -15.50
CA PRO A 60 -2.99 -0.18 -16.82
C PRO A 60 -3.40 1.25 -17.18
N LEU A 61 -3.48 2.16 -16.19
CA LEU A 61 -3.84 3.57 -16.38
C LEU A 61 -2.63 4.50 -16.45
N LYS A 62 -1.40 3.96 -16.43
CA LYS A 62 -0.17 4.76 -16.55
C LYS A 62 0.56 4.44 -17.83
N GLU A 63 0.93 5.47 -18.57
CA GLU A 63 1.71 5.35 -19.81
C GLU A 63 3.17 4.93 -19.57
N GLN A 64 3.70 5.19 -18.38
CA GLN A 64 5.11 4.93 -18.06
C GLN A 64 5.24 3.94 -16.92
N ALA A 65 6.16 3.00 -17.13
CA ALA A 65 6.63 2.10 -16.07
C ALA A 65 7.37 2.87 -14.97
N PRO A 66 7.51 2.30 -13.76
CA PRO A 66 8.37 2.87 -12.73
C PRO A 66 9.79 3.10 -13.21
N SER A 67 10.46 4.12 -12.66
CA SER A 67 11.80 4.54 -13.07
C SER A 67 12.93 3.58 -12.62
N VAL A 68 12.60 2.68 -11.68
CA VAL A 68 13.52 1.69 -11.09
C VAL A 68 12.88 0.31 -11.07
N THR A 69 13.69 -0.73 -10.87
CA THR A 69 13.22 -2.12 -10.89
C THR A 69 12.29 -2.44 -9.72
N ASP A 70 11.51 -3.51 -9.88
CA ASP A 70 10.61 -4.00 -8.84
C ASP A 70 11.35 -4.35 -7.55
N ASP A 71 12.53 -4.99 -7.66
CA ASP A 71 13.37 -5.32 -6.49
C ASP A 71 13.90 -4.07 -5.79
N GLN A 72 14.27 -3.03 -6.53
CA GLN A 72 14.68 -1.76 -5.93
C GLN A 72 13.54 -1.10 -5.18
N ARG A 73 12.31 -1.11 -5.75
CA ARG A 73 11.11 -0.60 -5.07
C ARG A 73 10.78 -1.39 -3.81
N CYS A 74 10.84 -2.71 -3.90
CA CYS A 74 10.62 -3.59 -2.74
C CYS A 74 11.63 -3.29 -1.61
N ARG A 75 12.92 -3.20 -1.92
CA ARG A 75 13.95 -2.85 -0.91
C ARG A 75 13.72 -1.48 -0.28
N MET A 76 13.30 -0.49 -1.07
CA MET A 76 12.94 0.83 -0.53
C MET A 76 11.73 0.74 0.42
N ILE A 77 10.71 -0.04 0.07
CA ILE A 77 9.54 -0.26 0.92
C ILE A 77 9.96 -0.96 2.22
N GLU A 78 10.74 -2.03 2.16
CA GLU A 78 11.25 -2.72 3.35
C GLU A 78 11.98 -1.78 4.31
N LEU A 79 12.84 -0.90 3.78
CA LEU A 79 13.54 0.11 4.58
C LEU A 79 12.60 1.14 5.20
N ALA A 80 11.60 1.58 4.44
CA ALA A 80 10.62 2.56 4.92
C ALA A 80 9.71 2.01 6.01
N LEU A 81 9.43 0.70 5.99
CA LEU A 81 8.53 0.02 6.92
C LEU A 81 9.24 -0.56 8.15
N GLN A 82 10.57 -0.44 8.27
CA GLN A 82 11.31 -0.98 9.41
C GLN A 82 10.79 -0.44 10.75
N GLY A 83 10.44 -1.35 11.66
CA GLY A 83 9.90 -1.01 12.98
C GLY A 83 8.39 -0.78 13.02
N LEU A 84 7.69 -0.98 11.91
CA LEU A 84 6.24 -0.88 11.81
C LEU A 84 5.64 -2.30 11.70
N ASP A 85 5.22 -2.88 12.82
CA ASP A 85 4.68 -4.24 12.92
C ASP A 85 3.35 -4.46 12.17
N TRP A 86 2.62 -3.37 11.94
CA TRP A 86 1.35 -3.34 11.23
C TRP A 86 1.48 -3.20 9.71
N ALA A 87 2.65 -2.85 9.19
CA ALA A 87 2.90 -2.58 7.78
C ALA A 87 3.77 -3.70 7.16
N VAL A 88 3.32 -4.25 6.06
CA VAL A 88 3.96 -5.40 5.41
C VAL A 88 4.18 -5.11 3.94
N LEU A 89 5.39 -5.38 3.42
CA LEU A 89 5.59 -5.50 1.98
C LEU A 89 4.91 -6.77 1.50
N ASP A 90 4.01 -6.66 0.54
CA ASP A 90 3.39 -7.80 -0.13
C ASP A 90 3.67 -7.75 -1.63
N ARG A 91 4.22 -8.83 -2.18
CA ARG A 91 4.64 -8.94 -3.59
C ARG A 91 3.59 -9.56 -4.50
N THR A 92 2.36 -9.77 -4.01
CA THR A 92 1.31 -10.46 -4.76
C THR A 92 1.09 -9.89 -6.17
N ASP A 93 1.10 -8.56 -6.33
CA ASP A 93 0.92 -7.93 -7.66
C ASP A 93 2.10 -8.20 -8.60
N LEU A 94 3.33 -8.28 -8.08
CA LEU A 94 4.53 -8.59 -8.87
C LEU A 94 4.61 -10.07 -9.29
N GLU A 95 3.89 -10.96 -8.59
CA GLU A 95 3.80 -12.39 -8.90
C GLU A 95 2.74 -12.66 -9.98
N LEU A 96 1.87 -11.70 -10.26
CA LEU A 96 0.82 -11.81 -11.26
C LEU A 96 1.31 -11.32 -12.64
N PRO A 97 0.78 -11.90 -13.73
CA PRO A 97 1.13 -11.42 -15.06
C PRO A 97 0.63 -9.98 -15.28
N PRO A 98 1.47 -9.09 -15.85
CA PRO A 98 1.05 -7.73 -16.17
C PRO A 98 -0.10 -7.71 -17.20
N PRO A 99 -0.90 -6.62 -17.22
CA PRO A 99 -0.85 -5.47 -16.33
C PRO A 99 -1.48 -5.75 -14.96
N SER A 100 -1.16 -4.87 -13.98
CA SER A 100 -1.63 -4.92 -12.59
C SER A 100 -3.14 -4.61 -12.49
N TRP A 101 -3.97 -5.61 -12.69
CA TRP A 101 -5.41 -5.47 -12.53
C TRP A 101 -5.81 -5.57 -11.06
N SER A 102 -6.34 -4.51 -10.49
CA SER A 102 -6.73 -4.44 -9.06
C SER A 102 -7.67 -5.57 -8.63
N TRP A 103 -8.60 -5.98 -9.48
CA TRP A 103 -9.51 -7.09 -9.18
C TRP A 103 -8.75 -8.44 -9.05
N ARG A 104 -7.71 -8.69 -9.87
CA ARG A 104 -6.87 -9.91 -9.74
C ARG A 104 -6.08 -9.88 -8.45
N VAL A 105 -5.54 -8.72 -8.11
CA VAL A 105 -4.79 -8.52 -6.87
C VAL A 105 -5.69 -8.79 -5.65
N ALA A 106 -6.90 -8.23 -5.63
CA ALA A 106 -7.86 -8.46 -4.55
C ALA A 106 -8.27 -9.94 -4.44
N GLU A 107 -8.57 -10.60 -5.57
CA GLU A 107 -8.91 -12.02 -5.63
C GLU A 107 -7.77 -12.88 -5.10
N ARG A 108 -6.53 -12.65 -5.58
CA ARG A 108 -5.35 -13.39 -5.12
C ARG A 108 -5.05 -13.14 -3.64
N THR A 109 -5.30 -11.93 -3.15
CA THR A 109 -5.15 -11.62 -1.72
C THR A 109 -6.21 -12.35 -0.89
N ALA A 110 -7.45 -12.43 -1.36
CA ALA A 110 -8.51 -13.20 -0.69
C ALA A 110 -8.18 -14.70 -0.60
N GLU A 111 -7.60 -15.27 -1.65
CA GLU A 111 -7.12 -16.66 -1.66
C GLU A 111 -5.96 -16.88 -0.66
N ARG A 112 -5.04 -15.92 -0.58
CA ARG A 112 -3.85 -16.00 0.30
C ARG A 112 -4.19 -15.80 1.78
N TYR A 113 -5.26 -15.05 2.07
CA TYR A 113 -5.72 -14.74 3.42
C TYR A 113 -7.20 -15.10 3.60
N PRO A 114 -7.53 -16.42 3.58
CA PRO A 114 -8.91 -16.88 3.65
C PRO A 114 -9.58 -16.44 4.95
N GLY A 115 -10.78 -15.86 4.83
CA GLY A 115 -11.56 -15.35 5.95
C GLY A 115 -11.17 -13.93 6.39
N ALA A 116 -10.18 -13.29 5.80
CA ALA A 116 -9.88 -11.87 6.06
C ALA A 116 -10.91 -10.95 5.42
N GLU A 117 -11.22 -9.85 6.10
CA GLU A 117 -11.97 -8.74 5.51
C GLU A 117 -10.98 -7.83 4.78
N LEU A 118 -11.19 -7.66 3.47
CA LEU A 118 -10.27 -6.90 2.63
C LEU A 118 -10.75 -5.45 2.46
N PHE A 119 -9.79 -4.55 2.60
CA PHE A 119 -9.94 -3.13 2.33
C PHE A 119 -8.98 -2.69 1.24
N TRP A 120 -9.35 -1.67 0.47
CA TRP A 120 -8.50 -1.10 -0.57
C TRP A 120 -8.29 0.38 -0.32
N LEU A 121 -7.05 0.77 -0.01
CA LEU A 121 -6.67 2.17 0.21
C LEU A 121 -6.31 2.84 -1.11
N MET A 122 -6.95 3.97 -1.38
CA MET A 122 -6.71 4.78 -2.58
C MET A 122 -6.87 6.27 -2.31
N GLY A 123 -6.29 7.08 -3.20
CA GLY A 123 -6.55 8.53 -3.22
C GLY A 123 -7.87 8.90 -3.87
N LYS A 124 -8.35 10.12 -3.61
CA LYS A 124 -9.57 10.66 -4.22
C LYS A 124 -9.56 10.60 -5.76
N ASP A 125 -8.42 10.93 -6.40
CA ASP A 125 -8.32 10.92 -7.87
C ASP A 125 -8.56 9.51 -8.45
N GLN A 126 -8.09 8.47 -7.75
CA GLN A 126 -8.33 7.08 -8.11
C GLN A 126 -9.79 6.69 -7.87
N TRP A 127 -10.40 7.19 -6.79
CA TRP A 127 -11.83 6.99 -6.54
C TRP A 127 -12.69 7.63 -7.62
N ASP A 128 -12.37 8.86 -8.02
CA ASP A 128 -13.11 9.58 -9.05
C ASP A 128 -13.06 8.86 -10.42
N SER A 129 -11.94 8.16 -10.69
CA SER A 129 -11.74 7.37 -11.91
C SER A 129 -12.04 5.87 -11.77
N LEU A 130 -12.62 5.41 -10.65
CA LEU A 130 -12.81 3.98 -10.35
C LEU A 130 -13.56 3.22 -11.45
N GLU A 131 -14.54 3.85 -12.11
CA GLU A 131 -15.32 3.23 -13.18
C GLU A 131 -14.49 2.91 -14.44
N GLN A 132 -13.30 3.49 -14.56
CA GLN A 132 -12.36 3.19 -15.65
C GLN A 132 -11.49 1.95 -15.31
N TRP A 133 -11.57 1.43 -14.07
CA TRP A 133 -10.81 0.27 -13.68
C TRP A 133 -11.44 -1.00 -14.22
N GLY A 134 -10.64 -1.88 -14.80
CA GLY A 134 -11.15 -3.14 -15.32
C GLY A 134 -11.88 -3.95 -14.25
N ARG A 135 -13.14 -4.34 -14.55
CA ARG A 135 -14.01 -5.11 -13.65
C ARG A 135 -14.18 -4.47 -12.25
N TRP A 136 -14.33 -3.17 -12.22
CA TRP A 136 -14.42 -2.41 -10.96
C TRP A 136 -15.62 -2.83 -10.08
N GLU A 137 -16.76 -3.26 -10.66
CA GLU A 137 -17.89 -3.78 -9.90
C GLU A 137 -17.51 -5.08 -9.17
N TYR A 138 -16.75 -5.95 -9.84
CA TYR A 138 -16.27 -7.18 -9.23
C TYR A 138 -15.28 -6.86 -8.09
N LEU A 139 -14.32 -5.95 -8.32
CA LEU A 139 -13.44 -5.46 -7.26
C LEU A 139 -14.24 -4.93 -6.06
N SER A 140 -15.31 -4.14 -6.32
CA SER A 140 -16.17 -3.57 -5.28
C SER A 140 -16.94 -4.62 -4.47
N SER A 141 -17.16 -5.81 -5.02
CA SER A 141 -17.74 -6.93 -4.28
C SER A 141 -16.75 -7.60 -3.32
N LEU A 142 -15.45 -7.55 -3.64
CA LEU A 142 -14.38 -8.19 -2.87
C LEU A 142 -13.86 -7.33 -1.72
N VAL A 143 -13.88 -6.00 -1.87
CA VAL A 143 -13.23 -5.09 -0.91
C VAL A 143 -14.17 -3.99 -0.41
N THR A 144 -13.81 -3.40 0.72
CA THR A 144 -14.32 -2.10 1.18
C THR A 144 -13.25 -1.05 0.89
N PHE A 145 -13.61 0.04 0.19
CA PHE A 145 -12.63 1.09 -0.13
C PHE A 145 -12.36 2.00 1.06
N ILE A 146 -11.12 2.46 1.18
CA ILE A 146 -10.73 3.56 2.05
C ILE A 146 -10.20 4.66 1.13
N VAL A 147 -10.91 5.77 1.07
CA VAL A 147 -10.59 6.89 0.15
C VAL A 147 -9.95 8.01 0.94
N TYR A 148 -8.65 8.20 0.74
CA TYR A 148 -7.92 9.32 1.33
C TYR A 148 -8.07 10.56 0.46
N ARG A 149 -8.55 11.67 1.06
CA ARG A 149 -8.77 12.93 0.36
C ARG A 149 -7.91 14.06 0.93
N ARG A 150 -7.38 14.86 0.03
CA ARG A 150 -6.77 16.17 0.31
C ARG A 150 -7.72 17.23 -0.23
N GLY A 151 -8.66 17.69 0.61
CA GLY A 151 -9.74 18.58 0.17
C GLY A 151 -10.77 17.92 -0.76
N GLY A 152 -11.87 18.65 -1.00
CA GLY A 152 -13.02 18.15 -1.77
C GLY A 152 -13.72 16.96 -1.11
N VAL A 153 -15.02 16.84 -1.28
CA VAL A 153 -15.79 15.72 -0.75
C VAL A 153 -16.02 14.71 -1.88
N PRO A 154 -15.49 13.47 -1.77
CA PRO A 154 -15.78 12.43 -2.74
C PRO A 154 -17.26 12.09 -2.71
N SER A 155 -17.87 11.89 -3.88
CA SER A 155 -19.25 11.44 -3.97
C SER A 155 -19.36 9.94 -3.65
N PRO A 156 -20.23 9.52 -2.73
CA PRO A 156 -20.51 8.11 -2.53
C PRO A 156 -21.06 7.46 -3.80
N ARG A 157 -20.71 6.20 -4.03
CA ARG A 157 -21.20 5.40 -5.16
C ARG A 157 -22.24 4.41 -4.66
N LYS A 158 -23.40 4.35 -5.34
CA LYS A 158 -24.48 3.43 -4.96
C LYS A 158 -24.01 1.97 -5.00
N GLY A 159 -24.22 1.25 -3.92
CA GLY A 159 -23.84 -0.16 -3.82
C GLY A 159 -22.35 -0.42 -3.56
N VAL A 160 -21.50 0.60 -3.43
CA VAL A 160 -20.07 0.46 -3.12
C VAL A 160 -19.81 0.84 -1.67
N ARG A 161 -19.14 -0.05 -0.93
CA ARG A 161 -18.73 0.20 0.45
C ARG A 161 -17.47 1.04 0.46
N ALA A 162 -17.50 2.20 1.13
CA ALA A 162 -16.36 3.08 1.22
C ALA A 162 -16.34 3.90 2.51
N PHE A 163 -15.16 4.08 3.07
CA PHE A 163 -14.83 5.06 4.10
C PHE A 163 -14.08 6.23 3.46
N PHE A 164 -14.43 7.44 3.86
CA PHE A 164 -13.75 8.64 3.39
C PHE A 164 -12.97 9.25 4.55
N ILE A 165 -11.65 9.33 4.42
CA ILE A 165 -10.78 9.88 5.43
C ILE A 165 -10.07 11.13 4.89
N GLU A 166 -9.95 12.15 5.72
CA GLU A 166 -9.33 13.43 5.37
C GLU A 166 -7.92 13.53 5.91
N GLY A 167 -7.03 14.12 5.13
CA GLY A 167 -5.70 14.45 5.57
C GLY A 167 -5.01 15.40 4.59
N ASP A 168 -3.90 15.95 5.02
CA ASP A 168 -3.12 16.95 4.28
C ASP A 168 -1.66 16.49 4.18
N GLU A 169 -1.42 15.37 3.51
CA GLU A 169 -0.07 14.84 3.33
C GLU A 169 0.54 15.43 2.04
N PRO A 170 1.54 16.31 2.13
CA PRO A 170 2.06 17.05 0.96
C PRO A 170 3.07 16.25 0.13
N ALA A 171 3.56 15.11 0.62
CA ALA A 171 4.63 14.36 -0.03
C ALA A 171 4.22 13.82 -1.40
N SER A 172 5.16 13.88 -2.35
CA SER A 172 4.95 13.43 -3.73
C SER A 172 6.22 12.79 -4.29
N SER A 173 6.10 11.56 -4.83
CA SER A 173 7.23 10.87 -5.46
C SER A 173 7.83 11.69 -6.62
N THR A 174 7.02 12.43 -7.36
CA THR A 174 7.51 13.29 -8.46
C THR A 174 8.39 14.41 -7.93
N ARG A 175 7.98 15.08 -6.85
CA ARG A 175 8.79 16.11 -6.21
C ARG A 175 10.09 15.54 -5.64
N ILE A 176 10.00 14.41 -4.96
CA ILE A 176 11.17 13.72 -4.40
C ILE A 176 12.18 13.34 -5.50
N ARG A 177 11.73 12.79 -6.63
CA ARG A 177 12.62 12.50 -7.76
C ARG A 177 13.28 13.75 -8.35
N HIS A 178 12.56 14.87 -8.40
CA HIS A 178 13.12 16.16 -8.79
C HIS A 178 14.22 16.62 -7.82
N ASP A 179 13.94 16.61 -6.52
CA ASP A 179 14.85 17.07 -5.49
C ASP A 179 16.13 16.20 -5.42
N LEU A 180 15.98 14.87 -5.61
CA LEU A 180 17.12 13.95 -5.74
C LEU A 180 18.04 14.31 -6.90
N ARG A 181 17.49 14.58 -8.10
CA ARG A 181 18.27 14.99 -9.29
C ARG A 181 18.94 16.34 -9.10
N SER A 182 18.31 17.24 -8.37
CA SER A 182 18.83 18.58 -8.07
C SER A 182 19.89 18.58 -6.96
N GLY A 183 20.25 17.40 -6.42
CA GLY A 183 21.27 17.29 -5.38
C GLY A 183 20.81 17.71 -3.99
N VAL A 184 19.51 17.93 -3.76
CA VAL A 184 18.97 18.25 -2.43
C VAL A 184 19.32 17.12 -1.46
N CYS A 185 19.89 17.48 -0.30
CA CYS A 185 20.27 16.54 0.75
C CYS A 185 20.20 17.28 2.11
N PRO A 186 19.39 16.80 3.01
CA PRO A 186 18.43 15.69 2.95
C PRO A 186 17.17 16.02 2.14
N VAL A 187 16.62 15.01 1.46
CA VAL A 187 15.37 15.18 0.71
C VAL A 187 14.18 15.20 1.66
N PRO A 188 13.33 16.25 1.62
CA PRO A 188 12.13 16.30 2.45
C PRO A 188 11.18 15.12 2.21
N HIS A 189 10.53 14.64 3.28
CA HIS A 189 9.58 13.53 3.26
C HIS A 189 10.12 12.20 2.75
N LEU A 190 11.44 12.04 2.64
CA LEU A 190 12.08 10.79 2.27
C LEU A 190 12.80 10.17 3.47
N ASN A 191 12.46 8.92 3.80
CA ASN A 191 13.11 8.18 4.87
C ASN A 191 14.64 8.11 4.62
N ARG A 192 15.45 8.39 5.63
CA ARG A 192 16.90 8.47 5.52
C ARG A 192 17.56 7.18 5.02
N LYS A 193 17.03 6.01 5.40
CA LYS A 193 17.54 4.72 4.96
C LYS A 193 17.22 4.50 3.47
N VAL A 194 16.05 4.95 3.02
CA VAL A 194 15.65 4.93 1.60
C VAL A 194 16.53 5.89 0.80
N GLU A 195 16.76 7.11 1.29
CA GLU A 195 17.65 8.08 0.64
C GLU A 195 19.06 7.53 0.51
N ALA A 196 19.60 6.92 1.56
CA ALA A 196 20.95 6.32 1.54
C ALA A 196 21.05 5.17 0.50
N LEU A 197 20.02 4.32 0.38
CA LEU A 197 19.94 3.30 -0.65
C LEU A 197 19.96 3.91 -2.05
N ILE A 198 19.10 4.93 -2.29
CA ILE A 198 18.98 5.62 -3.57
C ILE A 198 20.32 6.20 -4.02
N ARG A 199 21.03 6.91 -3.13
CA ARG A 199 22.35 7.51 -3.44
C ARG A 199 23.43 6.45 -3.68
N ARG A 200 23.50 5.42 -2.82
CA ARG A 200 24.45 4.32 -2.97
C ARG A 200 24.32 3.62 -4.33
N GLU A 201 23.09 3.46 -4.82
CA GLU A 201 22.85 2.77 -6.10
C GLU A 201 22.76 3.72 -7.31
N GLY A 202 22.83 5.04 -7.09
CA GLY A 202 22.73 6.04 -8.16
C GLY A 202 21.34 6.07 -8.82
N LEU A 203 20.28 5.80 -8.05
CA LEU A 203 18.93 5.78 -8.59
C LEU A 203 18.43 7.19 -8.84
N TYR A 204 17.46 7.34 -9.74
CA TYR A 204 16.82 8.62 -10.10
C TYR A 204 17.77 9.72 -10.58
N GLY A 205 18.96 9.33 -11.09
CA GLY A 205 19.96 10.28 -11.57
C GLY A 205 20.82 10.91 -10.47
N THR A 206 20.85 10.33 -9.26
CA THR A 206 21.79 10.74 -8.21
C THR A 206 23.21 10.24 -8.51
N ALA A 207 24.23 11.01 -8.11
CA ALA A 207 25.60 10.50 -8.12
C ALA A 207 25.72 9.34 -7.12
N ARG A 208 26.48 8.29 -7.51
CA ARG A 208 26.80 7.20 -6.58
C ARG A 208 27.78 7.70 -5.53
N VAL A 209 27.49 7.44 -4.27
CA VAL A 209 28.32 7.74 -3.11
C VAL A 209 28.83 6.46 -2.49
#